data_7cf2f527bdf2f1d1bec4273b79b9b09b
#
_entry.id   7cf2f527bdf2f1d1bec4273b79b9b09b
#
_cell.length_a   1.000
_cell.length_b   1.000
_cell.length_c   1.000
_cell.angle_alpha   90.00
_cell.angle_beta   90.00
_cell.angle_gamma   90.00
#
_symmetry.space_group_name_H-M   'P 1'
#
loop_
_entity.id
_entity.type
_entity.pdbx_description
1 polymer ?
#
loop_
_entity_poly.entity_id
_entity_poly.type
_entity_poly.pdbx_seq_one_letter_code
_entity_poly.pdbx_strand_id
1 'polypeptide(L)'
;GYSMSKYSSINQYLSLKEKNKILLDENVRIKNQLSKYSYKKNINFVDYGNYYLFNSARVINNSVFKRNNFLTLNKGSKDGIKIGQGVVIKDGIVGIVKVVSQNYSLVISILNKKTNVSIKFKKNNYVGSLKWNGYNYKKGEVKDVMNHIDISVGDTIVTSGYGTIFPKDINVGVVSKIRN
;
A
#
# COMPACT_ATOMS: atom_id res chain seq x y z
N GLY A 1 -25.04 13.97 -36.93
CA GLY A 1 -25.08 13.91 -35.43
C GLY A 1 -24.14 12.89 -34.82
N TYR A 2 -23.81 11.77 -35.48
CA TYR A 2 -23.07 10.64 -34.90
C TYR A 2 -21.55 10.89 -34.76
N SER A 3 -20.97 11.72 -35.60
CA SER A 3 -19.52 12.03 -35.53
C SER A 3 -19.19 13.05 -34.43
N MET A 4 -20.01 14.04 -34.18
CA MET A 4 -19.82 15.05 -33.14
C MET A 4 -19.87 14.46 -31.71
N SER A 5 -20.72 13.47 -31.45
CA SER A 5 -20.82 12.83 -30.12
C SER A 5 -19.56 12.00 -29.80
N LYS A 6 -18.96 11.35 -30.81
CA LYS A 6 -17.69 10.61 -30.60
C LYS A 6 -16.50 11.54 -30.33
N TYR A 7 -16.41 12.68 -31.02
CA TYR A 7 -15.35 13.66 -30.76
C TYR A 7 -15.47 14.27 -29.34
N SER A 8 -16.68 14.57 -28.89
CA SER A 8 -16.90 15.09 -27.54
C SER A 8 -16.51 14.07 -26.48
N SER A 9 -16.83 12.77 -26.65
CA SER A 9 -16.48 11.69 -25.73
C SER A 9 -14.97 11.45 -25.64
N ILE A 10 -14.26 11.53 -26.78
CA ILE A 10 -12.81 11.39 -26.83
C ILE A 10 -12.13 12.55 -26.08
N ASN A 11 -12.58 13.79 -26.33
CA ASN A 11 -12.04 14.98 -25.67
C ASN A 11 -12.34 14.95 -24.17
N GLN A 12 -13.52 14.52 -23.75
CA GLN A 12 -13.82 14.28 -22.34
C GLN A 12 -12.91 13.23 -21.70
N TYR A 13 -12.69 12.11 -22.38
CA TYR A 13 -11.80 11.06 -21.89
C TYR A 13 -10.36 11.55 -21.74
N LEU A 14 -9.83 12.29 -22.72
CA LEU A 14 -8.49 12.87 -22.67
C LEU A 14 -8.36 13.89 -21.54
N SER A 15 -9.34 14.77 -21.36
CA SER A 15 -9.36 15.75 -20.27
C SER A 15 -9.44 15.10 -18.89
N LEU A 16 -10.22 14.03 -18.72
CA LEU A 16 -10.29 13.26 -17.50
C LEU A 16 -8.96 12.55 -17.19
N LYS A 17 -8.30 12.00 -18.19
CA LYS A 17 -6.99 11.36 -18.04
C LYS A 17 -5.93 12.36 -17.59
N GLU A 18 -5.94 13.56 -18.14
CA GLU A 18 -5.03 14.65 -17.77
C GLU A 18 -5.30 15.15 -16.35
N LYS A 19 -6.56 15.41 -16.01
CA LYS A 19 -6.97 15.78 -14.64
C LYS A 19 -6.57 14.73 -13.62
N ASN A 20 -6.79 13.45 -13.93
CA ASN A 20 -6.36 12.36 -13.03
C ASN A 20 -4.85 12.34 -12.84
N LYS A 21 -4.05 12.61 -13.88
CA LYS A 21 -2.60 12.71 -13.77
C LYS A 21 -2.18 13.87 -12.85
N ILE A 22 -2.75 15.06 -13.06
CA ILE A 22 -2.47 16.26 -12.24
C ILE A 22 -2.81 15.98 -10.77
N LEU A 23 -3.99 15.44 -10.48
CA LEU A 23 -4.42 15.09 -9.13
C LEU A 23 -3.50 14.05 -8.48
N LEU A 24 -3.02 13.07 -9.26
CA LEU A 24 -2.11 12.05 -8.76
C LEU A 24 -0.74 12.66 -8.38
N ASP A 25 -0.21 13.52 -9.23
CA ASP A 25 1.07 14.21 -8.98
C ASP A 25 0.96 15.16 -7.78
N GLU A 26 -0.17 15.86 -7.62
CA GLU A 26 -0.45 16.70 -6.46
C GLU A 26 -0.57 15.89 -5.17
N ASN A 27 -1.26 14.76 -5.19
CA ASN A 27 -1.34 13.83 -4.05
C ASN A 27 0.04 13.34 -3.62
N VAL A 28 0.92 13.01 -4.57
CA VAL A 28 2.29 12.59 -4.28
C VAL A 28 3.08 13.74 -3.65
N ARG A 29 2.96 14.96 -4.19
CA ARG A 29 3.60 16.16 -3.63
C ARG A 29 3.20 16.40 -2.18
N ILE A 30 1.89 16.36 -1.90
CA ILE A 30 1.35 16.54 -0.55
C ILE A 30 1.85 15.45 0.40
N LYS A 31 1.80 14.18 -0.01
CA LYS A 31 2.31 13.07 0.81
C LYS A 31 3.80 13.21 1.13
N ASN A 32 4.60 13.64 0.15
CA ASN A 32 6.03 13.88 0.35
C ASN A 32 6.29 15.07 1.30
N GLN A 33 5.51 16.12 1.22
CA GLN A 33 5.59 17.25 2.16
C GLN A 33 5.20 16.84 3.59
N LEU A 34 4.12 16.08 3.75
CA LEU A 34 3.68 15.57 5.04
C LEU A 34 4.72 14.61 5.66
N SER A 35 5.32 13.75 4.86
CA SER A 35 6.38 12.86 5.32
C SER A 35 7.59 13.64 5.84
N LYS A 36 8.02 14.69 5.12
CA LYS A 36 9.09 15.59 5.55
C LYS A 36 8.76 16.33 6.83
N TYR A 37 7.53 16.83 6.94
CA TYR A 37 7.09 17.58 8.11
C TYR A 37 7.04 16.70 9.35
N SER A 38 6.48 15.50 9.23
CA SER A 38 6.43 14.53 10.33
C SER A 38 7.81 14.11 10.80
N TYR A 39 8.75 13.93 9.88
CA TYR A 39 10.14 13.66 10.20
C TYR A 39 10.78 14.80 10.99
N LYS A 40 10.64 16.05 10.55
CA LYS A 40 11.18 17.22 11.24
C LYS A 40 10.59 17.42 12.65
N LYS A 41 9.30 17.14 12.84
CA LYS A 41 8.62 17.28 14.13
C LYS A 41 9.10 16.26 15.16
N ASN A 42 9.51 15.06 14.73
CA ASN A 42 9.95 13.97 15.59
C ASN A 42 11.46 14.00 15.94
N ILE A 43 12.23 14.95 15.42
CA ILE A 43 13.68 15.06 15.67
C ILE A 43 14.01 15.31 17.17
N ASN A 44 13.07 15.81 17.97
CA ASN A 44 13.29 16.03 19.41
C ASN A 44 13.16 14.79 20.29
N PHE A 45 12.75 13.66 19.73
CA PHE A 45 12.80 12.35 20.37
C PHE A 45 13.61 11.43 19.46
N VAL A 46 14.52 10.65 20.03
CA VAL A 46 15.41 9.70 19.35
C VAL A 46 14.59 8.57 18.69
N ASP A 47 13.74 8.94 17.75
CA ASP A 47 13.06 8.04 16.84
C ASP A 47 13.75 8.22 15.47
N TYR A 48 14.56 7.25 15.09
CA TYR A 48 15.15 7.17 13.74
C TYR A 48 14.04 6.93 12.71
N GLY A 49 13.03 7.81 12.70
CA GLY A 49 11.89 7.77 11.80
C GLY A 49 12.36 7.89 10.37
N ASN A 50 12.15 6.83 9.58
CA ASN A 50 12.49 6.84 8.18
C ASN A 50 11.62 7.87 7.44
N TYR A 51 12.30 8.73 6.72
CA TYR A 51 11.67 9.64 5.78
C TYR A 51 11.26 8.87 4.52
N TYR A 52 9.97 8.84 4.22
CA TYR A 52 9.43 8.14 3.05
C TYR A 52 9.22 9.11 1.88
N LEU A 53 9.67 8.71 0.71
CA LEU A 53 9.36 9.36 -0.56
C LEU A 53 8.34 8.50 -1.33
N PHE A 54 7.28 9.16 -1.79
CA PHE A 54 6.23 8.53 -2.57
C PHE A 54 6.40 8.86 -4.06
N ASN A 55 6.19 7.84 -4.89
CA ASN A 55 6.10 7.96 -6.34
C ASN A 55 4.74 7.45 -6.79
N SER A 56 4.15 8.12 -7.80
CA SER A 56 2.92 7.65 -8.42
C SER A 56 3.19 6.55 -9.43
N ALA A 57 2.33 5.53 -9.45
CA ALA A 57 2.38 4.48 -10.46
C ALA A 57 0.97 3.99 -10.79
N ARG A 58 0.79 3.46 -12.01
CA ARG A 58 -0.45 2.84 -12.45
C ARG A 58 -0.26 1.33 -12.57
N VAL A 59 -1.23 0.58 -12.08
CA VAL A 59 -1.30 -0.87 -12.29
C VAL A 59 -1.68 -1.15 -13.74
N ILE A 60 -0.86 -1.90 -14.46
CA ILE A 60 -1.09 -2.30 -15.86
C ILE A 60 -1.47 -3.77 -15.98
N ASN A 61 -1.16 -4.59 -14.97
CA ASN A 61 -1.60 -5.97 -14.86
C ASN A 61 -1.79 -6.35 -13.39
N ASN A 62 -2.77 -7.20 -13.11
CA ASN A 62 -3.09 -7.64 -11.76
C ASN A 62 -3.67 -9.06 -11.77
N SER A 63 -3.29 -9.88 -10.80
CA SER A 63 -3.95 -11.14 -10.50
C SER A 63 -4.49 -11.14 -9.07
N VAL A 64 -5.71 -11.66 -8.87
CA VAL A 64 -6.37 -11.71 -7.55
C VAL A 64 -6.94 -13.10 -7.21
N PHE A 65 -7.02 -14.00 -8.20
CA PHE A 65 -7.65 -15.31 -8.04
C PHE A 65 -6.65 -16.48 -7.88
N LYS A 66 -5.34 -16.15 -7.87
CA LYS A 66 -4.28 -17.16 -7.71
C LYS A 66 -3.86 -17.27 -6.24
N ARG A 67 -3.19 -18.35 -5.87
CA ARG A 67 -2.55 -18.48 -4.54
C ARG A 67 -1.30 -17.59 -4.38
N ASN A 68 -0.71 -17.20 -5.51
CA ASN A 68 0.44 -16.31 -5.58
C ASN A 68 0.10 -15.17 -6.54
N ASN A 69 -0.43 -14.08 -6.01
CA ASN A 69 -0.86 -12.93 -6.80
C ASN A 69 0.26 -11.90 -6.94
N PHE A 70 0.32 -11.29 -8.11
CA PHE A 70 1.26 -10.25 -8.47
C PHE A 70 0.56 -9.12 -9.21
N LEU A 71 1.15 -7.92 -9.14
CA LEU A 71 0.76 -6.76 -9.93
C LEU A 71 1.96 -6.27 -10.74
N THR A 72 1.70 -5.68 -11.91
CA THR A 72 2.72 -4.97 -12.69
C THR A 72 2.41 -3.49 -12.69
N LEU A 73 3.40 -2.66 -12.37
CA LEU A 73 3.31 -1.21 -12.41
C LEU A 73 4.04 -0.67 -13.64
N ASN A 74 3.55 0.45 -14.18
CA ASN A 74 4.13 1.18 -15.31
C ASN A 74 5.30 2.10 -14.89
N LYS A 75 6.00 1.75 -13.84
CA LYS A 75 7.15 2.48 -13.29
C LYS A 75 8.28 1.51 -12.98
N GLY A 76 9.51 1.89 -13.28
CA GLY A 76 10.69 1.07 -13.11
C GLY A 76 11.88 1.82 -12.54
N SER A 77 13.09 1.31 -12.80
CA SER A 77 14.33 1.91 -12.26
C SER A 77 14.56 3.33 -12.75
N LYS A 78 14.15 3.67 -13.98
CA LYS A 78 14.21 5.05 -14.51
C LYS A 78 13.38 6.04 -13.70
N ASP A 79 12.33 5.56 -13.05
CA ASP A 79 11.44 6.36 -12.20
C ASP A 79 11.85 6.32 -10.72
N GLY A 80 13.01 5.75 -10.40
CA GLY A 80 13.51 5.63 -9.03
C GLY A 80 12.89 4.49 -8.22
N ILE A 81 12.20 3.54 -8.87
CA ILE A 81 11.63 2.37 -8.19
C ILE A 81 12.74 1.37 -7.86
N LYS A 82 12.73 0.86 -6.64
CA LYS A 82 13.70 -0.10 -6.12
C LYS A 82 12.99 -1.33 -5.55
N ILE A 83 13.69 -2.47 -5.57
CA ILE A 83 13.23 -3.70 -4.90
C ILE A 83 13.07 -3.43 -3.40
N GLY A 84 12.01 -4.00 -2.79
CA GLY A 84 11.71 -3.85 -1.38
C GLY A 84 10.80 -2.66 -1.04
N GLN A 85 10.53 -1.75 -1.98
CA GLN A 85 9.60 -0.65 -1.74
C GLN A 85 8.16 -1.14 -1.54
N GLY A 86 7.46 -0.56 -0.56
CA GLY A 86 6.05 -0.80 -0.32
C GLY A 86 5.15 -0.08 -1.33
N VAL A 87 4.09 -0.74 -1.75
CA VAL A 87 3.07 -0.16 -2.63
C VAL A 87 1.80 0.05 -1.82
N VAL A 88 1.31 1.30 -1.81
CA VAL A 88 0.15 1.73 -1.03
C VAL A 88 -0.88 2.44 -1.90
N ILE A 89 -2.13 2.42 -1.46
CA ILE A 89 -3.23 3.23 -1.98
C ILE A 89 -3.73 4.17 -0.88
N LYS A 90 -4.76 4.96 -1.18
CA LYS A 90 -5.37 5.87 -0.20
C LYS A 90 -5.79 5.12 1.08
N ASP A 91 -6.39 3.96 0.92
CA ASP A 91 -7.09 3.25 2.00
C ASP A 91 -6.32 2.01 2.51
N GLY A 92 -5.05 1.82 2.10
CA GLY A 92 -4.30 0.68 2.60
C GLY A 92 -3.02 0.32 1.85
N ILE A 93 -2.54 -0.88 2.14
CA ILE A 93 -1.36 -1.49 1.53
C ILE A 93 -1.77 -2.42 0.38
N VAL A 94 -0.92 -2.51 -0.64
CA VAL A 94 -1.16 -3.35 -1.83
C VAL A 94 -0.16 -4.49 -1.95
N GLY A 95 1.12 -4.21 -1.71
CA GLY A 95 2.18 -5.20 -1.86
C GLY A 95 3.58 -4.61 -1.76
N ILE A 96 4.57 -5.38 -2.18
CA ILE A 96 5.99 -5.04 -2.09
C ILE A 96 6.64 -5.28 -3.45
N VAL A 97 7.44 -4.33 -3.92
CA VAL A 97 8.19 -4.44 -5.18
C VAL A 97 9.19 -5.60 -5.08
N LYS A 98 9.06 -6.57 -5.98
CA LYS A 98 9.88 -7.80 -5.99
C LYS A 98 10.92 -7.82 -7.12
N VAL A 99 10.54 -7.30 -8.30
CA VAL A 99 11.42 -7.22 -9.47
C VAL A 99 11.26 -5.86 -10.10
N VAL A 100 12.33 -5.28 -10.59
CA VAL A 100 12.34 -3.99 -11.27
C VAL A 100 13.07 -4.11 -12.60
N SER A 101 12.42 -3.67 -13.66
CA SER A 101 13.01 -3.43 -14.97
C SER A 101 13.15 -1.93 -15.22
N GLN A 102 13.65 -1.54 -16.37
CA GLN A 102 13.86 -0.14 -16.74
C GLN A 102 12.58 0.70 -16.65
N ASN A 103 11.45 0.18 -17.16
CA ASN A 103 10.18 0.91 -17.30
C ASN A 103 9.03 0.32 -16.47
N TYR A 104 9.22 -0.85 -15.88
CA TYR A 104 8.17 -1.59 -15.16
C TYR A 104 8.70 -2.18 -13.86
N SER A 105 7.79 -2.44 -12.93
CA SER A 105 8.08 -3.22 -11.73
C SER A 105 7.02 -4.27 -11.46
N LEU A 106 7.45 -5.41 -10.94
CA LEU A 106 6.60 -6.50 -10.47
C LEU A 106 6.48 -6.40 -8.95
N VAL A 107 5.24 -6.36 -8.48
CA VAL A 107 4.88 -6.26 -7.07
C VAL A 107 4.30 -7.59 -6.62
N ILE A 108 4.82 -8.15 -5.54
CA ILE A 108 4.17 -9.26 -4.84
C ILE A 108 3.01 -8.68 -4.01
N SER A 109 1.80 -9.16 -4.27
CA SER A 109 0.59 -8.69 -3.59
C SER A 109 0.57 -9.11 -2.11
N ILE A 110 -0.14 -8.35 -1.26
CA ILE A 110 -0.52 -8.84 0.08
C ILE A 110 -1.41 -10.09 -0.02
N LEU A 111 -2.11 -10.29 -1.15
CA LEU A 111 -2.85 -11.51 -1.48
C LEU A 111 -1.92 -12.59 -2.09
N ASN A 112 -0.78 -12.80 -1.47
CA ASN A 112 0.18 -13.83 -1.85
C ASN A 112 0.63 -14.56 -0.59
N LYS A 113 0.62 -15.90 -0.62
CA LYS A 113 0.97 -16.75 0.54
C LYS A 113 2.39 -16.52 1.06
N LYS A 114 3.28 -16.01 0.21
CA LYS A 114 4.69 -15.72 0.56
C LYS A 114 4.89 -14.32 1.16
N THR A 115 3.84 -13.48 1.14
CA THR A 115 3.92 -12.14 1.71
C THR A 115 3.62 -12.20 3.20
N ASN A 116 4.46 -11.50 3.96
CA ASN A 116 4.29 -11.28 5.39
C ASN A 116 4.47 -9.78 5.66
N VAL A 117 3.51 -9.16 6.34
CA VAL A 117 3.53 -7.73 6.65
C VAL A 117 3.49 -7.54 8.15
N SER A 118 4.44 -6.78 8.69
CA SER A 118 4.42 -6.38 10.10
C SER A 118 3.31 -5.36 10.33
N ILE A 119 2.40 -5.70 11.22
CA ILE A 119 1.23 -4.90 11.58
C ILE A 119 1.21 -4.64 13.08
N LYS A 120 0.37 -3.70 13.50
CA LYS A 120 0.03 -3.51 14.91
C LYS A 120 -1.45 -3.24 15.09
N PHE A 121 -1.97 -3.53 16.27
CA PHE A 121 -3.30 -3.10 16.68
C PHE A 121 -3.23 -1.63 17.09
N LYS A 122 -4.09 -0.78 16.51
CA LYS A 122 -4.07 0.66 16.75
C LYS A 122 -4.38 1.02 18.21
N LYS A 123 -5.21 0.20 18.89
CA LYS A 123 -5.68 0.39 20.26
C LYS A 123 -4.53 0.36 21.28
N ASN A 124 -3.65 -0.63 21.16
CA ASN A 124 -2.64 -0.95 22.19
C ASN A 124 -1.21 -1.04 21.66
N ASN A 125 -0.99 -0.80 20.36
CA ASN A 125 0.30 -0.87 19.66
C ASN A 125 0.97 -2.26 19.67
N TYR A 126 0.27 -3.34 20.04
CA TYR A 126 0.82 -4.68 19.95
C TYR A 126 1.07 -5.08 18.50
N VAL A 127 2.24 -5.67 18.27
CA VAL A 127 2.73 -6.03 16.94
C VAL A 127 2.36 -7.47 16.64
N GLY A 128 2.04 -7.72 15.39
CA GLY A 128 1.79 -9.03 14.83
C GLY A 128 2.24 -9.10 13.39
N SER A 129 1.95 -10.20 12.77
CA SER A 129 2.34 -10.56 11.42
C SER A 129 1.10 -10.91 10.60
N LEU A 130 0.82 -10.12 9.55
CA LEU A 130 -0.30 -10.38 8.64
C LEU A 130 0.15 -11.31 7.52
N LYS A 131 -0.58 -12.41 7.34
CA LYS A 131 -0.44 -13.34 6.20
C LYS A 131 -1.79 -13.59 5.55
N TRP A 132 -1.77 -13.82 4.25
CA TRP A 132 -2.93 -14.32 3.52
C TRP A 132 -2.86 -15.84 3.34
N ASN A 133 -3.96 -16.55 3.63
CA ASN A 133 -4.00 -18.01 3.56
C ASN A 133 -4.26 -18.58 2.16
N GLY A 134 -4.57 -17.74 1.18
CA GLY A 134 -4.75 -18.13 -0.22
C GLY A 134 -6.19 -18.45 -0.62
N TYR A 135 -7.19 -18.21 0.23
CA TYR A 135 -8.58 -18.59 -0.04
C TYR A 135 -9.49 -17.38 -0.23
N ASN A 136 -9.60 -16.50 0.76
CA ASN A 136 -10.53 -15.39 0.74
C ASN A 136 -9.77 -14.07 0.62
N TYR A 137 -9.95 -13.35 -0.49
CA TYR A 137 -9.27 -12.08 -0.75
C TYR A 137 -9.67 -10.95 0.21
N LYS A 138 -10.79 -11.11 0.93
CA LYS A 138 -11.26 -10.14 1.94
C LYS A 138 -10.73 -10.41 3.35
N LYS A 139 -10.03 -11.53 3.58
CA LYS A 139 -9.59 -11.95 4.92
C LYS A 139 -8.11 -12.32 4.92
N GLY A 140 -7.38 -11.76 5.87
CA GLY A 140 -6.04 -12.20 6.24
C GLY A 140 -6.02 -12.85 7.62
N GLU A 141 -4.91 -13.47 7.97
CA GLU A 141 -4.66 -14.04 9.30
C GLU A 141 -3.55 -13.23 9.96
N VAL A 142 -3.81 -12.81 11.18
CA VAL A 142 -2.77 -12.21 12.03
C VAL A 142 -2.18 -13.32 12.89
N LYS A 143 -0.87 -13.43 12.87
CA LYS A 143 -0.06 -14.39 13.64
C LYS A 143 0.93 -13.66 14.53
N ASP A 144 1.64 -14.41 15.34
CA ASP A 144 2.68 -13.91 16.22
C ASP A 144 2.16 -12.87 17.25
N VAL A 145 0.91 -13.09 17.71
CA VAL A 145 0.27 -12.30 18.78
C VAL A 145 0.31 -13.09 20.07
N MET A 146 0.73 -12.44 21.16
CA MET A 146 0.79 -13.07 22.49
C MET A 146 -0.62 -13.31 23.05
N ASN A 147 -0.84 -14.43 23.75
CA ASN A 147 -2.16 -14.88 24.22
C ASN A 147 -2.84 -13.96 25.28
N HIS A 148 -2.09 -13.10 25.94
CA HIS A 148 -2.61 -12.24 27.02
C HIS A 148 -3.02 -10.84 26.56
N ILE A 149 -3.04 -10.59 25.26
CA ILE A 149 -3.35 -9.28 24.70
C ILE A 149 -4.86 -9.10 24.56
N ASP A 150 -5.36 -7.98 25.08
CA ASP A 150 -6.75 -7.58 24.92
C ASP A 150 -7.00 -7.14 23.45
N ILE A 151 -7.62 -8.05 22.68
CA ILE A 151 -8.03 -7.84 21.30
C ILE A 151 -9.53 -8.11 21.20
N SER A 152 -10.24 -7.23 20.53
CA SER A 152 -11.68 -7.34 20.31
C SER A 152 -12.00 -7.33 18.81
N VAL A 153 -13.14 -7.96 18.46
CA VAL A 153 -13.71 -7.84 17.11
C VAL A 153 -14.03 -6.35 16.86
N GLY A 154 -13.62 -5.84 15.71
CA GLY A 154 -13.73 -4.41 15.36
C GLY A 154 -12.46 -3.61 15.59
N ASP A 155 -11.45 -4.14 16.29
CA ASP A 155 -10.18 -3.45 16.49
C ASP A 155 -9.47 -3.18 15.15
N THR A 156 -8.98 -1.95 14.99
CA THR A 156 -8.29 -1.51 13.77
C THR A 156 -6.85 -2.04 13.75
N ILE A 157 -6.47 -2.58 12.61
CA ILE A 157 -5.11 -3.05 12.31
C ILE A 157 -4.46 -2.08 11.34
N VAL A 158 -3.23 -1.66 11.66
CA VAL A 158 -2.43 -0.75 10.83
C VAL A 158 -1.02 -1.30 10.66
N THR A 159 -0.25 -0.76 9.71
CA THR A 159 1.18 -1.07 9.59
C THR A 159 1.93 -0.65 10.85
N SER A 160 2.85 -1.48 11.31
CA SER A 160 3.60 -1.23 12.54
C SER A 160 4.65 -0.13 12.41
N GLY A 161 5.18 0.07 11.19
CA GLY A 161 6.37 0.88 10.95
C GLY A 161 7.68 0.16 11.28
N TYR A 162 7.63 -1.06 11.82
CA TYR A 162 8.82 -1.89 11.99
C TYR A 162 9.26 -2.44 10.62
N GLY A 163 10.50 -2.15 10.28
CA GLY A 163 11.00 -2.36 8.93
C GLY A 163 10.78 -1.11 8.04
N THR A 164 11.55 -1.00 6.98
CA THR A 164 11.62 0.19 6.11
C THR A 164 10.63 0.16 4.95
N ILE A 165 9.76 -0.86 4.87
CA ILE A 165 8.91 -1.12 3.71
C ILE A 165 7.68 -0.20 3.70
N PHE A 166 6.99 -0.09 4.82
CA PHE A 166 5.78 0.71 4.95
C PHE A 166 5.92 1.74 6.08
N PRO A 167 5.46 2.98 5.88
CA PRO A 167 5.26 3.92 6.99
C PRO A 167 4.36 3.30 8.06
N LYS A 168 4.51 3.75 9.31
CA LYS A 168 3.58 3.40 10.39
C LYS A 168 2.18 3.95 10.14
N ASP A 169 1.19 3.29 10.73
CA ASP A 169 -0.21 3.74 10.81
C ASP A 169 -0.97 3.78 9.47
N ILE A 170 -0.48 3.10 8.42
CA ILE A 170 -1.29 2.86 7.22
C ILE A 170 -2.35 1.81 7.54
N ASN A 171 -3.60 2.07 7.18
CA ASN A 171 -4.70 1.15 7.41
C ASN A 171 -4.48 -0.19 6.70
N VAL A 172 -4.81 -1.29 7.38
CA VAL A 172 -4.72 -2.66 6.85
C VAL A 172 -6.07 -3.34 6.88
N GLY A 173 -6.83 -3.14 7.94
CA GLY A 173 -8.15 -3.72 8.10
C GLY A 173 -8.66 -3.68 9.54
N VAL A 174 -9.64 -4.53 9.80
CA VAL A 174 -10.25 -4.68 11.13
C VAL A 174 -10.33 -6.15 11.54
N VAL A 175 -10.27 -6.41 12.83
CA VAL A 175 -10.45 -7.76 13.38
C VAL A 175 -11.88 -8.21 13.14
N SER A 176 -12.10 -9.28 12.39
CA SER A 176 -13.42 -9.83 12.11
C SER A 176 -13.76 -11.07 12.95
N LYS A 177 -12.73 -11.77 13.44
CA LYS A 177 -12.89 -12.98 14.26
C LYS A 177 -11.61 -13.26 15.03
N ILE A 178 -11.73 -13.68 16.28
CA ILE A 178 -10.63 -14.19 17.10
C ILE A 178 -10.75 -15.71 17.15
N ARG A 179 -9.64 -16.42 17.07
CA ARG A 179 -9.55 -17.87 17.26
C ARG A 179 -8.53 -18.10 18.38
N ASN A 180 -8.97 -18.79 19.38
CA ASN A 180 -8.13 -19.33 20.44
C ASN A 180 -7.41 -20.57 19.91
#